data_ea66e26ae55811f6f67773baaa456645
#
_entry.id   ea66e26ae55811f6f67773baaa456645
#
_cell.length_a   1.000
_cell.length_b   1.000
_cell.length_c   1.000
_cell.angle_alpha   90.00
_cell.angle_beta   90.00
_cell.angle_gamma   90.00
#
_symmetry.space_group_name_H-M   'P 1'
#
loop_
_entity.id
_entity.type
_entity.pdbx_description
1 polymer ?
#
loop_
_entity_poly.entity_id
_entity_poly.type
_entity_poly.pdbx_seq_one_letter_code
_entity_poly.pdbx_strand_id
1 'polypeptide(L)'
;MSEFDTLADLVEVTEKLIPFNRILGVRDCRIDDDGVARIRVYHCEDLVGNFARGFLHGGVVAATLDVAGGIAAMMAVVGRTPPKTREEAGRVFSNISTIDMRIDYLRPGVGEWFDASASVLRSGSRVVVTRMEFHNDEGTLVAVGTGTYIVG
;
A
#
# COMPACT_ATOMS: atom_id res chain seq x y z
N MET A 1 16.23 -15.27 21.01
CA MET A 1 15.73 -15.35 19.62
C MET A 1 14.44 -14.55 19.60
N SER A 2 14.38 -13.43 18.89
CA SER A 2 13.11 -12.72 18.71
C SER A 2 12.18 -13.65 17.94
N GLU A 3 11.00 -13.89 18.49
CA GLU A 3 9.93 -14.59 17.83
C GLU A 3 9.68 -13.93 16.44
N PHE A 4 9.58 -14.72 15.38
CA PHE A 4 9.33 -14.20 14.05
C PHE A 4 7.92 -13.59 14.03
N ASP A 5 7.84 -12.30 13.75
CA ASP A 5 6.59 -11.53 13.63
C ASP A 5 6.43 -11.00 12.20
N THR A 6 5.58 -11.68 11.43
CA THR A 6 5.34 -11.33 10.02
C THR A 6 4.83 -9.90 9.86
N LEU A 7 4.02 -9.40 10.79
CA LEU A 7 3.48 -8.05 10.70
C LEU A 7 4.55 -6.99 10.99
N ALA A 8 5.38 -7.21 12.03
CA ALA A 8 6.49 -6.29 12.34
C ALA A 8 7.51 -6.25 11.20
N ASP A 9 7.83 -7.41 10.60
CA ASP A 9 8.72 -7.48 9.44
C ASP A 9 8.11 -6.77 8.22
N LEU A 10 6.81 -6.91 7.98
CA LEU A 10 6.10 -6.21 6.92
C LEU A 10 6.19 -4.68 7.07
N VAL A 11 5.94 -4.17 8.29
CA VAL A 11 6.04 -2.73 8.59
C VAL A 11 7.46 -2.24 8.33
N GLU A 12 8.48 -2.96 8.84
CA GLU A 12 9.88 -2.59 8.65
C GLU A 12 10.26 -2.56 7.17
N VAL A 13 9.90 -3.58 6.40
CA VAL A 13 10.16 -3.65 4.95
C VAL A 13 9.47 -2.50 4.24
N THR A 14 8.18 -2.29 4.50
CA THR A 14 7.37 -1.28 3.82
C THR A 14 7.88 0.14 4.06
N GLU A 15 8.17 0.49 5.31
CA GLU A 15 8.52 1.86 5.68
C GLU A 15 10.01 2.18 5.53
N LYS A 16 10.89 1.18 5.72
CA LYS A 16 12.33 1.44 5.87
C LYS A 16 13.18 0.82 4.78
N LEU A 17 12.83 -0.35 4.27
CA LEU A 17 13.72 -1.10 3.37
C LEU A 17 13.43 -0.87 1.89
N ILE A 18 12.18 -0.60 1.49
CA ILE A 18 11.85 -0.30 0.09
C ILE A 18 12.30 1.14 -0.23
N PRO A 19 13.29 1.33 -1.13
CA PRO A 19 13.84 2.66 -1.40
C PRO A 19 12.80 3.67 -1.88
N PHE A 20 11.90 3.26 -2.77
CA PHE A 20 10.86 4.13 -3.31
C PHE A 20 9.85 4.57 -2.25
N ASN A 21 9.47 3.69 -1.34
CA ASN A 21 8.57 4.03 -0.24
C ASN A 21 9.17 5.08 0.71
N ARG A 22 10.51 5.07 0.88
CA ARG A 22 11.22 6.12 1.64
C ARG A 22 11.14 7.48 0.95
N ILE A 23 11.21 7.51 -0.39
CA ILE A 23 11.03 8.75 -1.18
C ILE A 23 9.60 9.27 -1.02
N LEU A 24 8.61 8.40 -1.10
CA LEU A 24 7.21 8.75 -0.85
C LEU A 24 6.94 9.18 0.60
N GLY A 25 7.81 8.82 1.52
CA GLY A 25 7.63 9.07 2.95
C GLY A 25 6.53 8.22 3.57
N VAL A 26 6.37 6.98 3.13
CA VAL A 26 5.39 6.04 3.68
C VAL A 26 5.59 5.83 5.17
N ARG A 27 4.50 5.93 5.94
CA ARG A 27 4.44 5.76 7.40
C ARG A 27 3.16 5.04 7.81
N ASP A 28 3.09 4.70 9.10
CA ASP A 28 1.90 4.15 9.75
C ASP A 28 1.32 2.94 9.02
N CYS A 29 2.23 2.07 8.51
CA CYS A 29 1.84 0.82 7.89
C CYS A 29 1.19 -0.09 8.93
N ARG A 30 -0.06 -0.49 8.68
CA ARG A 30 -0.83 -1.35 9.59
C ARG A 30 -1.86 -2.18 8.84
N ILE A 31 -2.29 -3.25 9.49
CA ILE A 31 -3.46 -4.03 9.09
C ILE A 31 -4.52 -3.85 10.17
N ASP A 32 -5.69 -3.38 9.77
CA ASP A 32 -6.82 -3.24 10.69
C ASP A 32 -7.43 -4.61 11.05
N ASP A 33 -8.26 -4.66 12.08
CA ASP A 33 -8.94 -5.88 12.53
C ASP A 33 -9.79 -6.54 11.42
N ASP A 34 -10.28 -5.74 10.47
CA ASP A 34 -11.02 -6.21 9.29
C ASP A 34 -10.13 -6.72 8.16
N GLY A 35 -8.81 -6.77 8.35
CA GLY A 35 -7.83 -7.20 7.35
C GLY A 35 -7.54 -6.15 6.28
N VAL A 36 -7.94 -4.90 6.49
CA VAL A 36 -7.66 -3.78 5.59
C VAL A 36 -6.23 -3.28 5.81
N ALA A 37 -5.43 -3.30 4.76
CA ALA A 37 -4.09 -2.69 4.77
C ALA A 37 -4.21 -1.16 4.71
N ARG A 38 -3.44 -0.47 5.53
CA ARG A 38 -3.36 1.00 5.54
C ARG A 38 -1.94 1.49 5.62
N ILE A 39 -1.67 2.56 4.89
CA ILE A 39 -0.43 3.33 4.96
C ILE A 39 -0.75 4.81 4.90
N ARG A 40 0.16 5.65 5.40
CA ARG A 40 0.07 7.10 5.37
C ARG A 40 1.24 7.73 4.64
N VAL A 41 0.96 8.79 3.90
CA VAL A 41 1.96 9.71 3.35
C VAL A 41 1.64 11.13 3.79
N TYR A 42 2.69 11.93 4.06
CA TYR A 42 2.56 13.32 4.44
C TYR A 42 2.84 14.22 3.24
N HIS A 43 2.07 15.30 3.15
CA HIS A 43 2.30 16.32 2.13
C HIS A 43 3.68 16.97 2.34
N CYS A 44 4.43 17.07 1.25
CA CYS A 44 5.66 17.86 1.21
C CYS A 44 5.84 18.44 -0.21
N GLU A 45 6.71 19.43 -0.34
CA GLU A 45 6.94 20.15 -1.58
C GLU A 45 7.37 19.21 -2.74
N ASP A 46 8.19 18.22 -2.44
CA ASP A 46 8.70 17.26 -3.44
C ASP A 46 7.60 16.36 -4.02
N LEU A 47 6.44 16.26 -3.39
CA LEU A 47 5.31 15.45 -3.83
C LEU A 47 4.22 16.27 -4.56
N VAL A 48 4.43 17.57 -4.74
CA VAL A 48 3.48 18.46 -5.41
C VAL A 48 3.54 18.27 -6.92
N GLY A 49 2.37 18.09 -7.55
CA GLY A 49 2.21 18.03 -9.01
C GLY A 49 1.73 19.36 -9.59
N ASN A 50 0.77 20.00 -8.93
CA ASN A 50 0.30 21.33 -9.33
C ASN A 50 0.90 22.39 -8.41
N PHE A 51 2.04 22.95 -8.81
CA PHE A 51 2.79 23.91 -7.99
C PHE A 51 2.01 25.23 -7.72
N ALA A 52 1.09 25.62 -8.62
CA ALA A 52 0.30 26.84 -8.45
C ALA A 52 -0.76 26.70 -7.34
N ARG A 53 -1.20 25.48 -7.03
CA ARG A 53 -2.23 25.18 -6.04
C ARG A 53 -1.73 24.28 -4.90
N GLY A 54 -0.51 23.80 -4.96
CA GLY A 54 0.05 22.89 -3.97
C GLY A 54 -0.62 21.51 -3.91
N PHE A 55 -1.26 21.07 -5.00
CA PHE A 55 -1.93 19.77 -5.03
C PHE A 55 -0.94 18.63 -5.18
N LEU A 56 -1.19 17.55 -4.45
CA LEU A 56 -0.42 16.32 -4.54
C LEU A 56 -0.39 15.79 -5.98
N HIS A 57 0.78 15.32 -6.42
CA HIS A 57 0.94 14.75 -7.75
C HIS A 57 0.12 13.45 -7.90
N GLY A 58 -0.58 13.27 -9.01
CA GLY A 58 -1.36 12.06 -9.28
C GLY A 58 -0.53 10.77 -9.26
N GLY A 59 0.76 10.86 -9.63
CA GLY A 59 1.70 9.73 -9.52
C GLY A 59 1.99 9.33 -8.07
N VAL A 60 1.97 10.27 -7.12
CA VAL A 60 2.10 9.97 -5.69
C VAL A 60 0.88 9.20 -5.20
N VAL A 61 -0.32 9.64 -5.58
CA VAL A 61 -1.58 8.93 -5.29
C VAL A 61 -1.51 7.50 -5.82
N ALA A 62 -1.13 7.34 -7.10
CA ALA A 62 -1.02 6.03 -7.75
C ALA A 62 -0.02 5.12 -7.05
N ALA A 63 1.18 5.63 -6.76
CA ALA A 63 2.23 4.87 -6.09
C ALA A 63 1.82 4.46 -4.67
N THR A 64 1.16 5.34 -3.93
CA THR A 64 0.71 5.06 -2.56
C THR A 64 -0.40 4.00 -2.56
N LEU A 65 -1.34 4.08 -3.50
CA LEU A 65 -2.36 3.05 -3.68
C LEU A 65 -1.75 1.70 -4.05
N ASP A 66 -0.74 1.67 -4.93
CA ASP A 66 -0.04 0.45 -5.31
C ASP A 66 0.65 -0.22 -4.11
N VAL A 67 1.30 0.56 -3.26
CA VAL A 67 1.91 0.04 -2.02
C VAL A 67 0.84 -0.59 -1.11
N ALA A 68 -0.27 0.10 -0.87
CA ALA A 68 -1.36 -0.43 -0.03
C ALA A 68 -1.97 -1.72 -0.63
N GLY A 69 -2.21 -1.73 -1.95
CA GLY A 69 -2.71 -2.90 -2.67
C GLY A 69 -1.76 -4.10 -2.60
N GLY A 70 -0.46 -3.87 -2.76
CA GLY A 70 0.59 -4.89 -2.63
C GLY A 70 0.64 -5.49 -1.22
N ILE A 71 0.50 -4.66 -0.18
CA ILE A 71 0.41 -5.12 1.22
C ILE A 71 -0.81 -6.02 1.42
N ALA A 72 -1.99 -5.59 0.94
CA ALA A 72 -3.21 -6.39 1.05
C ALA A 72 -3.08 -7.74 0.31
N ALA A 73 -2.48 -7.75 -0.89
CA ALA A 73 -2.21 -8.95 -1.64
C ALA A 73 -1.25 -9.91 -0.89
N MET A 74 -0.20 -9.36 -0.28
CA MET A 74 0.76 -10.10 0.53
C MET A 74 0.09 -10.74 1.74
N MET A 75 -0.71 -9.98 2.47
CA MET A 75 -1.44 -10.48 3.65
C MET A 75 -2.44 -11.57 3.30
N ALA A 76 -3.04 -11.53 2.10
CA ALA A 76 -3.88 -12.61 1.60
C ALA A 76 -3.09 -13.92 1.38
N VAL A 77 -1.84 -13.85 0.95
CA VAL A 77 -0.94 -15.02 0.82
C VAL A 77 -0.56 -15.54 2.20
N VAL A 78 -0.10 -14.66 3.08
CA VAL A 78 0.30 -14.99 4.46
C VAL A 78 -0.86 -15.64 5.23
N GLY A 79 -2.10 -15.13 5.07
CA GLY A 79 -3.27 -15.70 5.72
C GLY A 79 -3.60 -17.12 5.26
N ARG A 80 -3.29 -17.49 4.00
CA ARG A 80 -3.48 -18.85 3.48
C ARG A 80 -2.34 -19.80 3.86
N THR A 81 -1.12 -19.30 3.83
CA THR A 81 0.10 -20.08 4.06
C THR A 81 1.05 -19.23 4.92
N PRO A 82 0.85 -19.23 6.24
CA PRO A 82 1.69 -18.43 7.14
C PRO A 82 3.17 -18.87 7.01
N PRO A 83 4.10 -17.95 6.76
CA PRO A 83 5.52 -18.24 6.76
C PRO A 83 5.97 -18.61 8.18
N LYS A 84 6.84 -19.62 8.29
CA LYS A 84 7.37 -20.10 9.57
C LYS A 84 8.73 -19.49 9.90
N THR A 85 9.37 -18.90 8.91
CA THR A 85 10.70 -18.32 9.04
C THR A 85 10.76 -16.97 8.30
N ARG A 86 11.74 -16.13 8.67
CA ARG A 86 12.02 -14.88 7.98
C ARG A 86 12.40 -15.09 6.51
N GLU A 87 13.06 -16.18 6.19
CA GLU A 87 13.39 -16.54 4.81
C GLU A 87 12.13 -16.85 3.98
N GLU A 88 11.18 -17.61 4.53
CA GLU A 88 9.89 -17.86 3.89
C GLU A 88 9.09 -16.57 3.69
N ALA A 89 9.05 -15.70 4.68
CA ALA A 89 8.43 -14.37 4.54
C ALA A 89 9.10 -13.54 3.44
N GLY A 90 10.43 -13.53 3.39
CA GLY A 90 11.18 -12.85 2.33
C GLY A 90 10.84 -13.36 0.93
N ARG A 91 10.60 -14.66 0.78
CA ARG A 91 10.14 -15.25 -0.49
C ARG A 91 8.74 -14.77 -0.87
N VAL A 92 7.81 -14.69 0.08
CA VAL A 92 6.48 -14.12 -0.16
C VAL A 92 6.61 -12.68 -0.66
N PHE A 93 7.41 -11.84 -0.01
CA PHE A 93 7.62 -10.45 -0.37
C PHE A 93 8.24 -10.30 -1.78
N SER A 94 9.22 -11.15 -2.12
CA SER A 94 9.91 -11.08 -3.42
C SER A 94 9.08 -11.58 -4.60
N ASN A 95 8.03 -12.35 -4.35
CA ASN A 95 7.19 -12.95 -5.40
C ASN A 95 5.96 -12.11 -5.75
N ILE A 96 5.76 -10.96 -5.10
CA ILE A 96 4.62 -10.09 -5.38
C ILE A 96 5.02 -9.04 -6.41
N SER A 97 4.23 -8.94 -7.47
CA SER A 97 4.41 -7.93 -8.51
C SER A 97 3.06 -7.41 -9.00
N THR A 98 2.98 -6.11 -9.18
CA THR A 98 1.83 -5.44 -9.78
C THR A 98 1.78 -5.75 -11.27
N ILE A 99 0.66 -6.25 -11.77
CA ILE A 99 0.47 -6.55 -13.20
C ILE A 99 -0.57 -5.67 -13.86
N ASP A 100 -1.49 -5.08 -13.10
CA ASP A 100 -2.45 -4.11 -13.59
C ASP A 100 -2.94 -3.22 -12.45
N MET A 101 -3.22 -1.96 -12.76
CA MET A 101 -3.83 -1.03 -11.83
C MET A 101 -4.66 0.02 -12.58
N ARG A 102 -5.90 0.18 -12.15
CA ARG A 102 -6.76 1.27 -12.59
C ARG A 102 -7.05 2.20 -11.42
N ILE A 103 -6.94 3.50 -11.67
CA ILE A 103 -7.23 4.55 -10.69
C ILE A 103 -8.20 5.56 -11.28
N ASP A 104 -9.22 5.89 -10.52
CA ASP A 104 -10.14 6.98 -10.79
C ASP A 104 -9.87 8.12 -9.80
N TYR A 105 -9.39 9.26 -10.31
CA TYR A 105 -9.13 10.46 -9.55
C TYR A 105 -10.41 11.27 -9.43
N LEU A 106 -10.91 11.41 -8.22
CA LEU A 106 -12.22 12.01 -7.96
C LEU A 106 -12.12 13.47 -7.51
N ARG A 107 -11.05 13.81 -6.81
CA ARG A 107 -10.81 15.15 -6.24
C ARG A 107 -9.33 15.48 -6.22
N PRO A 108 -8.96 16.79 -6.17
CA PRO A 108 -7.58 17.19 -5.96
C PRO A 108 -7.04 16.67 -4.62
N GLY A 109 -5.78 16.27 -4.60
CA GLY A 109 -5.07 15.89 -3.38
C GLY A 109 -4.70 17.11 -2.55
N VAL A 110 -5.59 17.55 -1.68
CA VAL A 110 -5.42 18.66 -0.75
C VAL A 110 -5.48 18.13 0.68
N GLY A 111 -4.50 18.45 1.51
CA GLY A 111 -4.42 18.02 2.90
C GLY A 111 -2.98 18.02 3.40
N GLU A 112 -2.81 17.81 4.71
CA GLU A 112 -1.50 17.70 5.35
C GLU A 112 -0.95 16.28 5.29
N TRP A 113 -1.84 15.30 5.29
CA TRP A 113 -1.52 13.88 5.13
C TRP A 113 -2.65 13.12 4.43
N PHE A 114 -2.32 11.95 3.93
CA PHE A 114 -3.24 11.09 3.18
C PHE A 114 -3.09 9.65 3.61
N ASP A 115 -4.21 8.96 3.75
CA ASP A 115 -4.27 7.52 4.00
C ASP A 115 -4.66 6.77 2.71
N ALA A 116 -3.84 5.81 2.33
CA ALA A 116 -4.24 4.78 1.38
C ALA A 116 -4.68 3.54 2.12
N SER A 117 -5.80 2.97 1.72
CA SER A 117 -6.31 1.70 2.25
C SER A 117 -6.55 0.71 1.13
N ALA A 118 -6.39 -0.58 1.42
CA ALA A 118 -6.63 -1.64 0.47
C ALA A 118 -7.27 -2.87 1.13
N SER A 119 -8.28 -3.41 0.46
CA SER A 119 -8.94 -4.66 0.83
C SER A 119 -8.89 -5.64 -0.34
N VAL A 120 -8.93 -6.94 -0.03
CA VAL A 120 -8.90 -8.01 -1.03
C VAL A 120 -10.29 -8.25 -1.57
N LEU A 121 -10.47 -8.11 -2.89
CA LEU A 121 -11.70 -8.49 -3.60
C LEU A 121 -11.71 -9.97 -3.95
N ARG A 122 -10.55 -10.50 -4.40
CA ARG A 122 -10.38 -11.90 -4.76
C ARG A 122 -8.95 -12.34 -4.51
N SER A 123 -8.79 -13.49 -3.90
CA SER A 123 -7.49 -14.13 -3.67
C SER A 123 -7.47 -15.51 -4.34
N GLY A 124 -6.78 -15.59 -5.48
CA GLY A 124 -6.50 -16.84 -6.19
C GLY A 124 -5.13 -17.39 -5.83
N SER A 125 -4.77 -18.55 -6.37
CA SER A 125 -3.46 -19.19 -6.13
C SER A 125 -2.28 -18.40 -6.71
N ARG A 126 -2.49 -17.71 -7.82
CA ARG A 126 -1.46 -16.98 -8.56
C ARG A 126 -1.70 -15.48 -8.63
N VAL A 127 -2.93 -15.03 -8.43
CA VAL A 127 -3.34 -13.63 -8.62
C VAL A 127 -4.25 -13.20 -7.48
N VAL A 128 -3.99 -12.02 -6.95
CA VAL A 128 -4.86 -11.32 -5.99
C VAL A 128 -5.35 -10.02 -6.62
N VAL A 129 -6.63 -9.73 -6.46
CA VAL A 129 -7.26 -8.47 -6.87
C VAL A 129 -7.67 -7.69 -5.64
N THR A 130 -7.32 -6.40 -5.59
CA THR A 130 -7.59 -5.52 -4.45
C THR A 130 -8.43 -4.33 -4.86
N ARG A 131 -9.22 -3.82 -3.93
CA ARG A 131 -9.87 -2.51 -3.97
C ARG A 131 -9.08 -1.55 -3.09
N MET A 132 -8.84 -0.35 -3.60
CA MET A 132 -8.02 0.65 -2.93
C MET A 132 -8.75 1.99 -2.85
N GLU A 133 -8.54 2.73 -1.76
CA GLU A 133 -9.10 4.07 -1.56
C GLU A 133 -8.02 5.00 -1.00
N PHE A 134 -8.06 6.26 -1.40
CA PHE A 134 -7.13 7.30 -0.98
C PHE A 134 -7.91 8.47 -0.39
N HIS A 135 -7.71 8.75 0.88
CA HIS A 135 -8.40 9.80 1.63
C HIS A 135 -7.41 10.84 2.13
N ASN A 136 -7.86 12.09 2.22
CA ASN A 136 -7.08 13.13 2.90
C ASN A 136 -7.36 13.14 4.41
N ASP A 137 -6.67 14.04 5.12
CA ASP A 137 -6.76 14.25 6.58
C ASP A 137 -8.16 14.68 7.08
N GLU A 138 -9.00 15.20 6.20
CA GLU A 138 -10.42 15.52 6.50
C GLU A 138 -11.37 14.34 6.21
N GLY A 139 -10.84 13.19 5.79
CA GLY A 139 -11.64 12.02 5.41
C GLY A 139 -12.29 12.14 4.03
N THR A 140 -11.88 13.11 3.21
CA THR A 140 -12.38 13.27 1.84
C THR A 140 -11.78 12.19 0.94
N LEU A 141 -12.63 11.46 0.21
CA LEU A 141 -12.20 10.48 -0.78
C LEU A 141 -11.62 11.20 -2.01
N VAL A 142 -10.32 11.07 -2.21
CA VAL A 142 -9.55 11.72 -3.30
C VAL A 142 -9.47 10.83 -4.53
N ALA A 143 -9.24 9.53 -4.34
CA ALA A 143 -9.13 8.57 -5.43
C ALA A 143 -9.58 7.17 -5.00
N VAL A 144 -9.99 6.37 -5.97
CA VAL A 144 -10.25 4.94 -5.80
C VAL A 144 -9.46 4.15 -6.84
N GLY A 145 -9.13 2.92 -6.53
CA GLY A 145 -8.41 2.06 -7.46
C GLY A 145 -8.79 0.59 -7.33
N THR A 146 -8.41 -0.15 -8.35
CA THR A 146 -8.39 -1.61 -8.36
C THR A 146 -7.01 -2.04 -8.84
N GLY A 147 -6.36 -2.91 -8.09
CA GLY A 147 -5.04 -3.44 -8.41
C GLY A 147 -5.08 -4.95 -8.57
N THR A 148 -4.25 -5.46 -9.47
CA THR A 148 -4.05 -6.90 -9.71
C THR A 148 -2.59 -7.23 -9.51
N TYR A 149 -2.33 -8.22 -8.66
CA TYR A 149 -0.99 -8.61 -8.22
C TYR A 149 -0.77 -10.09 -8.49
N ILE A 150 0.37 -10.40 -9.10
CA ILE A 150 0.83 -11.80 -9.14
C ILE A 150 1.46 -12.14 -7.78
N VAL A 151 1.19 -13.34 -7.27
CA VAL A 151 1.60 -13.75 -5.92
C VAL A 151 2.24 -15.15 -5.86
N GLY A 152 2.52 -15.75 -7.00
CA GLY A 152 3.10 -17.10 -7.07
C GLY A 152 3.60 -17.47 -8.44
#